data_265446fa596cb352aa49f00333bafd5b
#
_entry.id   265446fa596cb352aa49f00333bafd5b
#
_cell.length_a   1.000
_cell.length_b   1.000
_cell.length_c   1.000
_cell.angle_alpha   90.00
_cell.angle_beta   90.00
_cell.angle_gamma   90.00
#
_symmetry.space_group_name_H-M   'P 1'
#
loop_
_entity.id
_entity.type
_entity.pdbx_description
1 polymer ?
#
loop_
_entity_poly.entity_id
_entity_poly.type
_entity_poly.pdbx_seq_one_letter_code
_entity_poly.pdbx_strand_id
1 'polypeptide(L)'
;MKIADFFYYTPDRQWDYASQLGIRYADGRMIDGHMNEIAGSYGKLKAMKEHFEERGFRLKIIEPAPPNQKIKQGLPGRDEEIETMCTLIRNMGRLGIEVLCYNFMAYFGWTRTSFDYPERGGALVSEYDHSKFDAPELTEAGVISAGQLWENLEYMQRAIVPVAEEAGVRLALHPDDPPVPEIRGVSRILTSADAMERAVNLVPSPNMGITMCQGSFQAMGEDVVECIRRFGDRINFVHFRDTRGDKYRFHETFHDNGPTDMAAAVRAYRDIGYHGYVRVDHVPAMAGEDAEHPGYGSVGRLFAIGYLRGLMEMAGSLED
;
A
#
# COMPACT_ATOMS: atom_id res chain seq x y z
N MET A 1 4.60 4.46 -16.98
CA MET A 1 3.93 4.41 -15.66
C MET A 1 2.67 5.26 -15.69
N LYS A 2 1.65 4.86 -14.93
CA LYS A 2 0.34 5.54 -14.85
C LYS A 2 0.14 6.11 -13.46
N ILE A 3 -0.12 7.41 -13.35
CA ILE A 3 -0.38 8.02 -12.04
C ILE A 3 -1.80 7.66 -11.62
N ALA A 4 -1.93 7.01 -10.46
CA ALA A 4 -3.19 6.79 -9.75
C ALA A 4 -3.25 7.66 -8.49
N ASP A 5 -4.43 7.87 -7.95
CA ASP A 5 -4.60 8.51 -6.65
C ASP A 5 -5.51 7.67 -5.76
N PHE A 6 -5.34 7.79 -4.46
CA PHE A 6 -6.12 7.08 -3.46
C PHE A 6 -7.39 7.83 -3.12
N PHE A 7 -8.51 7.14 -3.13
CA PHE A 7 -9.82 7.72 -2.86
C PHE A 7 -10.59 6.95 -1.80
N TYR A 8 -11.12 7.67 -0.83
CA TYR A 8 -12.25 7.18 -0.06
C TYR A 8 -13.48 7.10 -0.96
N TYR A 9 -14.43 6.22 -0.61
CA TYR A 9 -15.64 6.06 -1.40
C TYR A 9 -16.50 7.33 -1.46
N THR A 10 -16.58 8.07 -0.37
CA THR A 10 -17.30 9.35 -0.32
C THR A 10 -16.46 10.43 -1.00
N PRO A 11 -16.98 11.10 -2.04
CA PRO A 11 -16.26 12.18 -2.68
C PRO A 11 -15.94 13.33 -1.74
N ASP A 12 -14.72 13.79 -1.79
CA ASP A 12 -14.20 14.93 -1.07
C ASP A 12 -13.47 15.89 -2.01
N ARG A 13 -12.80 16.88 -1.48
CA ARG A 13 -12.01 17.86 -2.24
C ARG A 13 -10.92 17.20 -3.10
N GLN A 14 -10.40 16.05 -2.69
CA GLN A 14 -9.36 15.35 -3.44
C GLN A 14 -9.86 14.84 -4.80
N TRP A 15 -11.13 14.46 -4.91
CA TRP A 15 -11.72 14.06 -6.20
C TRP A 15 -11.66 15.19 -7.23
N ASP A 16 -11.97 16.43 -6.80
CA ASP A 16 -11.91 17.60 -7.67
C ASP A 16 -10.46 17.90 -8.09
N TYR A 17 -9.54 17.88 -7.13
CA TYR A 17 -8.12 18.11 -7.41
C TYR A 17 -7.52 17.06 -8.33
N ALA A 18 -7.79 15.79 -8.10
CA ALA A 18 -7.32 14.72 -8.96
C ALA A 18 -7.84 14.89 -10.41
N SER A 19 -9.12 15.24 -10.56
CA SER A 19 -9.72 15.54 -11.86
C SER A 19 -9.04 16.72 -12.55
N GLN A 20 -8.80 17.82 -11.82
CA GLN A 20 -8.11 19.03 -12.33
C GLN A 20 -6.65 18.76 -12.69
N LEU A 21 -6.00 17.83 -12.01
CA LEU A 21 -4.66 17.35 -12.34
C LEU A 21 -4.66 16.35 -13.52
N GLY A 22 -5.81 15.99 -14.05
CA GLY A 22 -5.91 15.01 -15.13
C GLY A 22 -5.61 13.57 -14.71
N ILE A 23 -5.72 13.25 -13.42
CA ILE A 23 -5.62 11.87 -12.93
C ILE A 23 -6.84 11.10 -13.44
N ARG A 24 -6.61 9.89 -13.97
CA ARG A 24 -7.68 9.03 -14.53
C ARG A 24 -7.84 7.70 -13.81
N TYR A 25 -6.85 7.29 -13.02
CA TYR A 25 -6.83 5.98 -12.38
C TYR A 25 -7.03 6.12 -10.88
N ALA A 26 -7.95 5.31 -10.37
CA ALA A 26 -8.29 5.29 -8.95
C ALA A 26 -7.73 4.03 -8.28
N ASP A 27 -7.10 4.26 -7.13
CA ASP A 27 -6.93 3.32 -6.04
C ASP A 27 -8.07 3.55 -5.06
N GLY A 28 -9.04 2.63 -5.05
CA GLY A 28 -10.29 2.81 -4.34
C GLY A 28 -10.35 2.05 -3.03
N ARG A 29 -10.65 2.77 -1.94
CA ARG A 29 -10.97 2.16 -0.65
C ARG A 29 -12.44 1.75 -0.62
N MET A 30 -12.70 0.49 -0.30
CA MET A 30 -14.05 0.02 -0.01
C MET A 30 -14.61 0.70 1.24
N ILE A 31 -15.95 0.87 1.31
CA ILE A 31 -16.62 1.53 2.43
C ILE A 31 -16.34 0.77 3.74
N ASP A 32 -15.83 1.46 4.75
CA ASP A 32 -15.59 0.90 6.06
C ASP A 32 -16.88 0.34 6.66
N GLY A 33 -16.79 -0.80 7.36
CA GLY A 33 -17.94 -1.54 7.87
C GLY A 33 -18.70 -2.37 6.81
N HIS A 34 -18.49 -2.12 5.51
CA HIS A 34 -19.14 -2.83 4.40
C HIS A 34 -18.15 -3.58 3.50
N MET A 35 -16.85 -3.61 3.84
CA MET A 35 -15.81 -4.17 2.97
C MET A 35 -16.09 -5.63 2.59
N ASN A 36 -16.49 -6.49 3.55
CA ASN A 36 -16.84 -7.90 3.28
C ASN A 36 -18.05 -8.04 2.34
N GLU A 37 -19.04 -7.16 2.48
CA GLU A 37 -20.21 -7.19 1.63
C GLU A 37 -19.90 -6.77 0.18
N ILE A 38 -19.04 -5.76 0.03
CA ILE A 38 -18.58 -5.29 -1.29
C ILE A 38 -17.70 -6.37 -1.93
N ALA A 39 -16.75 -6.92 -1.19
CA ALA A 39 -15.85 -7.97 -1.64
C ALA A 39 -16.59 -9.24 -2.07
N GLY A 40 -17.58 -9.66 -1.29
CA GLY A 40 -18.38 -10.86 -1.53
C GLY A 40 -19.45 -10.71 -2.62
N SER A 41 -19.67 -9.50 -3.17
CA SER A 41 -20.77 -9.24 -4.11
C SER A 41 -20.30 -8.59 -5.41
N TYR A 42 -20.45 -9.28 -6.53
CA TYR A 42 -20.20 -8.70 -7.86
C TYR A 42 -21.00 -7.41 -8.08
N GLY A 43 -22.29 -7.39 -7.71
CA GLY A 43 -23.15 -6.22 -7.90
C GLY A 43 -22.71 -5.01 -7.09
N LYS A 44 -22.27 -5.21 -5.83
CA LYS A 44 -21.79 -4.11 -4.99
C LYS A 44 -20.44 -3.58 -5.47
N LEU A 45 -19.51 -4.46 -5.85
CA LEU A 45 -18.22 -4.05 -6.41
C LEU A 45 -18.39 -3.33 -7.77
N LYS A 46 -19.33 -3.81 -8.60
CA LYS A 46 -19.70 -3.15 -9.85
C LYS A 46 -20.25 -1.75 -9.58
N ALA A 47 -21.17 -1.59 -8.63
CA ALA A 47 -21.70 -0.28 -8.26
C ALA A 47 -20.60 0.66 -7.73
N MET A 48 -19.65 0.14 -6.94
CA MET A 48 -18.48 0.91 -6.55
C MET A 48 -17.68 1.38 -7.75
N LYS A 49 -17.39 0.50 -8.70
CA LYS A 49 -16.66 0.86 -9.92
C LYS A 49 -17.39 1.93 -10.73
N GLU A 50 -18.71 1.77 -10.93
CA GLU A 50 -19.57 2.73 -11.64
C GLU A 50 -19.57 4.11 -10.95
N HIS A 51 -19.58 4.14 -9.61
CA HIS A 51 -19.48 5.38 -8.84
C HIS A 51 -18.18 6.18 -9.14
N PHE A 52 -17.05 5.50 -9.34
CA PHE A 52 -15.81 6.14 -9.79
C PHE A 52 -15.90 6.60 -11.26
N GLU A 53 -16.45 5.75 -12.12
CA GLU A 53 -16.55 6.03 -13.56
C GLU A 53 -17.47 7.22 -13.88
N GLU A 54 -18.55 7.40 -13.14
CA GLU A 54 -19.45 8.57 -13.24
C GLU A 54 -18.73 9.90 -12.99
N ARG A 55 -17.57 9.86 -12.31
CA ARG A 55 -16.72 11.03 -12.03
C ARG A 55 -15.47 11.09 -12.88
N GLY A 56 -15.38 10.22 -13.89
CA GLY A 56 -14.27 10.20 -14.85
C GLY A 56 -13.04 9.40 -14.40
N PHE A 57 -13.12 8.67 -13.29
CA PHE A 57 -12.02 7.84 -12.79
C PHE A 57 -12.21 6.37 -13.15
N ARG A 58 -11.15 5.71 -13.56
CA ARG A 58 -11.12 4.27 -13.80
C ARG A 58 -10.62 3.58 -12.54
N LEU A 59 -11.51 2.87 -11.84
CA LEU A 59 -11.12 2.07 -10.67
C LEU A 59 -10.26 0.89 -11.15
N LYS A 60 -8.98 0.90 -10.81
CA LYS A 60 -7.99 -0.09 -11.25
C LYS A 60 -7.30 -0.81 -10.12
N ILE A 61 -7.27 -0.21 -8.94
CA ILE A 61 -6.66 -0.75 -7.74
C ILE A 61 -7.71 -0.78 -6.64
N ILE A 62 -7.68 -1.81 -5.82
CA ILE A 62 -8.37 -1.90 -4.54
C ILE A 62 -7.33 -1.96 -3.43
N GLU A 63 -7.42 -1.01 -2.49
CA GLU A 63 -6.63 -0.96 -1.26
C GLU A 63 -7.46 -0.32 -0.12
N PRO A 64 -7.43 -0.94 1.09
CA PRO A 64 -6.87 -2.24 1.42
C PRO A 64 -7.76 -3.41 0.97
N ALA A 65 -7.23 -4.62 1.03
CA ALA A 65 -8.03 -5.84 0.96
C ALA A 65 -9.07 -5.88 2.10
N PRO A 66 -10.14 -6.70 1.97
CA PRO A 66 -11.12 -6.85 3.04
C PRO A 66 -10.46 -7.37 4.32
N PRO A 67 -11.14 -7.23 5.49
CA PRO A 67 -10.63 -7.74 6.76
C PRO A 67 -10.13 -9.17 6.66
N ASN A 68 -8.91 -9.42 7.14
CA ASN A 68 -8.20 -10.69 7.00
C ASN A 68 -7.38 -11.02 8.27
N GLN A 69 -7.83 -10.56 9.42
CA GLN A 69 -7.10 -10.75 10.68
C GLN A 69 -7.16 -12.20 11.18
N LYS A 70 -8.22 -12.95 10.89
CA LYS A 70 -8.28 -14.38 11.23
C LYS A 70 -7.28 -15.18 10.41
N ILE A 71 -7.08 -14.84 9.14
CA ILE A 71 -6.05 -15.43 8.29
C ILE A 71 -4.67 -15.20 8.90
N LYS A 72 -4.34 -13.93 9.17
CA LYS A 72 -3.03 -13.52 9.68
C LYS A 72 -2.68 -14.18 11.00
N GLN A 73 -3.65 -14.32 11.90
CA GLN A 73 -3.47 -14.90 13.23
C GLN A 73 -3.72 -16.42 13.28
N GLY A 74 -4.17 -17.05 12.19
CA GLY A 74 -4.48 -18.47 12.16
C GLY A 74 -5.72 -18.87 12.96
N LEU A 75 -6.68 -17.95 13.11
CA LEU A 75 -7.87 -18.14 13.96
C LEU A 75 -8.99 -18.91 13.23
N PRO A 76 -9.93 -19.53 13.98
CA PRO A 76 -11.15 -20.09 13.41
C PRO A 76 -11.91 -19.04 12.57
N GLY A 77 -12.40 -19.45 11.40
CA GLY A 77 -13.04 -18.56 10.44
C GLY A 77 -12.08 -17.91 9.45
N ARG A 78 -10.82 -18.33 9.42
CA ARG A 78 -9.84 -17.84 8.41
C ARG A 78 -10.22 -18.28 7.00
N ASP A 79 -10.87 -19.42 6.85
CA ASP A 79 -11.24 -19.93 5.52
C ASP A 79 -12.38 -19.14 4.90
N GLU A 80 -13.29 -18.58 5.71
CA GLU A 80 -14.33 -17.65 5.25
C GLU A 80 -13.73 -16.30 4.79
N GLU A 81 -12.69 -15.81 5.48
CA GLU A 81 -11.95 -14.63 5.03
C GLU A 81 -11.20 -14.91 3.72
N ILE A 82 -10.58 -16.08 3.56
CA ILE A 82 -9.93 -16.51 2.32
C ILE A 82 -10.95 -16.57 1.17
N GLU A 83 -12.11 -17.19 1.37
CA GLU A 83 -13.15 -17.26 0.31
C GLU A 83 -13.67 -15.87 -0.06
N THR A 84 -13.77 -14.96 0.90
CA THR A 84 -14.12 -13.55 0.64
C THR A 84 -13.06 -12.89 -0.24
N MET A 85 -11.76 -13.11 0.02
CA MET A 85 -10.67 -12.61 -0.83
C MET A 85 -10.71 -13.23 -2.23
N CYS A 86 -10.90 -14.54 -2.34
CA CYS A 86 -11.02 -15.25 -3.61
C CYS A 86 -12.21 -14.72 -4.44
N THR A 87 -13.35 -14.47 -3.78
CA THR A 87 -14.54 -13.90 -4.42
C THR A 87 -14.28 -12.48 -4.90
N LEU A 88 -13.61 -11.63 -4.10
CA LEU A 88 -13.19 -10.31 -4.52
C LEU A 88 -12.31 -10.37 -5.77
N ILE A 89 -11.27 -11.21 -5.75
CA ILE A 89 -10.32 -11.35 -6.86
C ILE A 89 -11.04 -11.77 -8.16
N ARG A 90 -11.93 -12.78 -8.10
CA ARG A 90 -12.74 -13.18 -9.26
C ARG A 90 -13.61 -12.03 -9.78
N ASN A 91 -14.23 -11.28 -8.88
CA ASN A 91 -15.08 -10.14 -9.24
C ASN A 91 -14.26 -8.98 -9.83
N MET A 92 -13.07 -8.70 -9.28
CA MET A 92 -12.14 -7.72 -9.83
C MET A 92 -11.75 -8.05 -11.27
N GLY A 93 -11.36 -9.30 -11.55
CA GLY A 93 -11.01 -9.74 -12.90
C GLY A 93 -12.17 -9.55 -13.89
N ARG A 94 -13.40 -9.94 -13.51
CA ARG A 94 -14.62 -9.73 -14.33
C ARG A 94 -14.93 -8.26 -14.60
N LEU A 95 -14.53 -7.37 -13.71
CA LEU A 95 -14.77 -5.92 -13.81
C LEU A 95 -13.57 -5.15 -14.40
N GLY A 96 -12.45 -5.82 -14.69
CA GLY A 96 -11.25 -5.18 -15.21
C GLY A 96 -10.56 -4.27 -14.17
N ILE A 97 -10.70 -4.59 -12.87
CA ILE A 97 -9.92 -4.02 -11.78
C ILE A 97 -8.67 -4.87 -11.66
N GLU A 98 -7.50 -4.26 -11.80
CA GLU A 98 -6.27 -4.95 -12.17
C GLU A 98 -5.36 -5.33 -10.99
N VAL A 99 -5.42 -4.57 -9.87
CA VAL A 99 -4.49 -4.73 -8.75
C VAL A 99 -5.23 -4.83 -7.43
N LEU A 100 -4.92 -5.83 -6.63
CA LEU A 100 -5.29 -5.92 -5.22
C LEU A 100 -4.07 -5.66 -4.34
N CYS A 101 -4.01 -4.50 -3.69
CA CYS A 101 -3.00 -4.20 -2.69
C CYS A 101 -3.45 -4.72 -1.32
N TYR A 102 -2.61 -5.52 -0.68
CA TYR A 102 -2.89 -6.11 0.63
C TYR A 102 -1.63 -6.21 1.47
N ASN A 103 -1.79 -6.24 2.79
CA ASN A 103 -0.70 -6.40 3.75
C ASN A 103 -0.89 -7.66 4.61
N PHE A 104 0.19 -8.05 5.31
CA PHE A 104 0.13 -9.20 6.24
C PHE A 104 0.46 -8.80 7.68
N MET A 105 0.14 -7.59 8.07
CA MET A 105 0.31 -7.06 9.43
C MET A 105 -0.75 -7.64 10.38
N ALA A 106 -0.35 -8.64 11.16
CA ALA A 106 -1.24 -9.28 12.14
C ALA A 106 -1.48 -8.36 13.33
N TYR A 107 -2.70 -8.34 13.85
CA TYR A 107 -3.20 -7.59 14.99
C TYR A 107 -3.03 -6.07 14.85
N PHE A 108 -1.79 -5.59 14.83
CA PHE A 108 -1.47 -4.19 14.53
C PHE A 108 -1.42 -3.97 13.01
N GLY A 109 -2.19 -3.05 12.49
CA GLY A 109 -2.08 -2.59 11.11
C GLY A 109 -0.94 -1.58 10.91
N TRP A 110 -1.11 -0.68 9.96
CA TRP A 110 -0.33 0.53 9.85
C TRP A 110 -0.43 1.35 11.14
N THR A 111 0.72 1.72 11.70
CA THR A 111 0.78 2.32 13.04
C THR A 111 1.76 3.48 13.07
N ARG A 112 1.35 4.58 13.71
CA ARG A 112 2.17 5.75 14.01
C ARG A 112 1.99 6.16 15.47
N THR A 113 3.01 6.82 16.02
CA THR A 113 3.02 7.29 17.42
C THR A 113 2.71 8.78 17.54
N SER A 114 2.82 9.53 16.43
CA SER A 114 2.42 10.93 16.32
C SER A 114 2.00 11.25 14.89
N PHE A 115 1.17 12.32 14.75
CA PHE A 115 0.75 12.89 13.46
C PHE A 115 1.05 14.39 13.37
N ASP A 116 1.84 14.90 14.29
CA ASP A 116 2.18 16.32 14.42
C ASP A 116 3.70 16.55 14.47
N TYR A 117 4.49 15.61 13.94
CA TYR A 117 5.92 15.78 13.86
C TYR A 117 6.25 16.92 12.87
N PRO A 118 7.05 17.94 13.30
CA PRO A 118 7.34 19.10 12.48
C PRO A 118 8.31 18.76 11.34
N GLU A 119 7.92 19.16 10.12
CA GLU A 119 8.70 19.03 8.90
C GLU A 119 8.96 20.43 8.30
N ARG A 120 9.59 20.53 7.13
CA ARG A 120 9.96 21.75 6.44
C ARG A 120 8.85 22.81 6.48
N GLY A 121 9.20 24.03 6.90
CA GLY A 121 8.30 25.17 6.93
C GLY A 121 7.16 25.08 7.95
N GLY A 122 7.20 24.10 8.87
CA GLY A 122 6.17 23.88 9.87
C GLY A 122 5.00 23.02 9.38
N ALA A 123 5.14 22.36 8.24
CA ALA A 123 4.23 21.30 7.82
C ALA A 123 4.32 20.12 8.82
N LEU A 124 3.24 19.36 8.96
CA LEU A 124 3.17 18.26 9.93
C LEU A 124 3.16 16.92 9.21
N VAL A 125 3.90 15.94 9.76
CA VAL A 125 3.97 14.58 9.22
C VAL A 125 3.76 13.55 10.31
N SER A 126 3.50 12.31 9.93
CA SER A 126 3.43 11.21 10.88
C SER A 126 4.83 10.72 11.28
N GLU A 127 4.97 10.33 12.56
CA GLU A 127 6.17 9.73 13.14
C GLU A 127 5.83 8.36 13.73
N TYR A 128 6.74 7.42 13.59
CA TYR A 128 6.80 6.22 14.39
C TYR A 128 8.02 6.25 15.30
N ASP A 129 7.80 6.02 16.58
CA ASP A 129 8.84 5.85 17.60
C ASP A 129 8.53 4.58 18.40
N HIS A 130 9.32 3.53 18.16
CA HIS A 130 9.10 2.21 18.77
C HIS A 130 9.11 2.29 20.30
N SER A 131 9.94 3.14 20.88
CA SER A 131 10.02 3.31 22.34
C SER A 131 8.74 3.85 22.98
N LYS A 132 7.91 4.54 22.19
CA LYS A 132 6.59 5.04 22.62
C LYS A 132 5.46 4.03 22.44
N PHE A 133 5.68 3.01 21.61
CA PHE A 133 4.67 2.02 21.25
C PHE A 133 4.92 0.67 21.93
N ASP A 134 6.19 0.35 22.20
CA ASP A 134 6.58 -0.88 22.87
C ASP A 134 6.26 -0.79 24.37
N ALA A 135 5.40 -1.69 24.81
CA ALA A 135 5.03 -1.87 26.20
C ALA A 135 5.28 -3.33 26.59
N PRO A 136 5.73 -3.60 27.82
CA PRO A 136 6.08 -4.96 28.24
C PRO A 136 4.87 -5.91 28.29
N GLU A 137 3.65 -5.38 28.33
CA GLU A 137 2.44 -6.18 28.37
C GLU A 137 2.08 -6.69 26.96
N LEU A 138 1.84 -7.99 26.87
CA LEU A 138 1.30 -8.59 25.66
C LEU A 138 -0.09 -8.04 25.32
N THR A 139 -0.44 -8.12 24.06
CA THR A 139 -1.81 -7.83 23.60
C THR A 139 -2.75 -8.99 23.92
N GLU A 140 -4.03 -8.82 23.67
CA GLU A 140 -5.05 -9.89 23.74
C GLU A 140 -4.73 -11.07 22.82
N ALA A 141 -3.99 -10.82 21.72
CA ALA A 141 -3.55 -11.85 20.80
C ALA A 141 -2.43 -12.74 21.39
N GLY A 142 -1.82 -12.31 22.51
CA GLY A 142 -0.68 -13.01 23.10
C GLY A 142 0.55 -12.95 22.18
N VAL A 143 1.30 -14.05 22.15
CA VAL A 143 2.48 -14.16 21.28
C VAL A 143 2.09 -14.78 19.94
N ILE A 144 2.41 -14.06 18.84
CA ILE A 144 2.30 -14.57 17.48
C ILE A 144 3.70 -14.61 16.88
N SER A 145 4.24 -15.81 16.72
CA SER A 145 5.61 -16.00 16.23
C SER A 145 5.76 -15.73 14.74
N ALA A 146 6.97 -15.36 14.32
CA ALA A 146 7.29 -15.22 12.89
C ALA A 146 7.07 -16.55 12.12
N GLY A 147 7.37 -17.71 12.71
CA GLY A 147 7.10 -19.01 12.09
C GLY A 147 5.63 -19.20 11.76
N GLN A 148 4.76 -18.93 12.72
CA GLN A 148 3.31 -19.00 12.53
C GLN A 148 2.81 -18.04 11.44
N LEU A 149 3.36 -16.80 11.41
CA LEU A 149 2.98 -15.84 10.37
C LEU A 149 3.41 -16.29 8.98
N TRP A 150 4.60 -16.88 8.83
CA TRP A 150 5.03 -17.44 7.55
C TRP A 150 4.14 -18.61 7.09
N GLU A 151 3.75 -19.50 7.98
CA GLU A 151 2.81 -20.59 7.69
C GLU A 151 1.43 -20.06 7.27
N ASN A 152 0.93 -19.06 7.98
CA ASN A 152 -0.37 -18.43 7.68
C ASN A 152 -0.33 -17.66 6.35
N LEU A 153 0.77 -16.97 6.03
CA LEU A 153 0.95 -16.29 4.75
C LEU A 153 0.96 -17.28 3.59
N GLU A 154 1.73 -18.38 3.72
CA GLU A 154 1.77 -19.43 2.72
C GLU A 154 0.41 -20.10 2.54
N TYR A 155 -0.29 -20.38 3.64
CA TYR A 155 -1.65 -20.94 3.61
C TYR A 155 -2.62 -20.06 2.81
N MET A 156 -2.60 -18.76 3.06
CA MET A 156 -3.43 -17.80 2.31
C MET A 156 -3.01 -17.76 0.84
N GLN A 157 -1.72 -17.62 0.55
CA GLN A 157 -1.23 -17.49 -0.83
C GLN A 157 -1.56 -18.72 -1.67
N ARG A 158 -1.46 -19.92 -1.12
CA ARG A 158 -1.87 -21.17 -1.82
C ARG A 158 -3.32 -21.16 -2.27
N ALA A 159 -4.19 -20.42 -1.59
CA ALA A 159 -5.59 -20.29 -1.98
C ALA A 159 -5.82 -19.14 -2.97
N ILE A 160 -5.24 -17.95 -2.71
CA ILE A 160 -5.58 -16.75 -3.49
C ILE A 160 -4.77 -16.59 -4.79
N VAL A 161 -3.53 -17.10 -4.85
CA VAL A 161 -2.64 -16.90 -6.02
C VAL A 161 -3.20 -17.60 -7.27
N PRO A 162 -3.64 -18.88 -7.24
CA PRO A 162 -4.25 -19.51 -8.41
C PRO A 162 -5.50 -18.75 -8.90
N VAL A 163 -6.32 -18.25 -7.97
CA VAL A 163 -7.50 -17.46 -8.32
C VAL A 163 -7.12 -16.14 -8.99
N ALA A 164 -6.04 -15.51 -8.55
CA ALA A 164 -5.54 -14.28 -9.16
C ALA A 164 -5.00 -14.51 -10.58
N GLU A 165 -4.32 -15.64 -10.81
CA GLU A 165 -3.90 -16.06 -12.16
C GLU A 165 -5.09 -16.24 -13.10
N GLU A 166 -6.10 -17.02 -12.69
CA GLU A 166 -7.31 -17.26 -13.48
C GLU A 166 -8.07 -15.97 -13.78
N ALA A 167 -8.12 -15.05 -12.82
CA ALA A 167 -8.82 -13.78 -12.94
C ALA A 167 -8.01 -12.69 -13.67
N GLY A 168 -6.71 -12.89 -13.89
CA GLY A 168 -5.81 -11.87 -14.45
C GLY A 168 -5.58 -10.68 -13.51
N VAL A 169 -5.75 -10.86 -12.21
CA VAL A 169 -5.55 -9.83 -11.19
C VAL A 169 -4.14 -9.93 -10.62
N ARG A 170 -3.45 -8.81 -10.48
CA ARG A 170 -2.14 -8.73 -9.84
C ARG A 170 -2.30 -8.56 -8.34
N LEU A 171 -1.65 -9.41 -7.58
CA LEU A 171 -1.55 -9.31 -6.12
C LEU A 171 -0.33 -8.47 -5.76
N ALA A 172 -0.52 -7.39 -5.03
CA ALA A 172 0.54 -6.47 -4.61
C ALA A 172 0.68 -6.53 -3.08
N LEU A 173 1.60 -7.37 -2.60
CA LEU A 173 1.86 -7.52 -1.17
C LEU A 173 2.64 -6.32 -0.64
N HIS A 174 2.04 -5.60 0.31
CA HIS A 174 2.65 -4.44 0.95
C HIS A 174 3.60 -4.90 2.07
N PRO A 175 4.81 -4.31 2.17
CA PRO A 175 5.73 -4.56 3.29
C PRO A 175 5.12 -4.15 4.63
N ASP A 176 5.69 -4.64 5.74
CA ASP A 176 5.25 -4.21 7.06
C ASP A 176 5.58 -2.72 7.29
N ASP A 177 4.64 -2.00 7.90
CA ASP A 177 4.79 -0.61 8.28
C ASP A 177 4.17 -0.35 9.67
N PRO A 178 5.00 -0.12 10.69
CA PRO A 178 6.46 -0.04 10.69
C PRO A 178 7.14 -1.40 10.47
N PRO A 179 8.36 -1.43 9.85
CA PRO A 179 9.08 -2.67 9.56
C PRO A 179 9.95 -3.16 10.73
N VAL A 180 9.42 -3.10 11.95
CA VAL A 180 10.08 -3.63 13.17
C VAL A 180 9.90 -5.14 13.25
N PRO A 181 10.79 -5.88 13.94
CA PRO A 181 10.67 -7.34 14.01
C PRO A 181 9.48 -7.83 14.82
N GLU A 182 9.03 -7.03 15.79
CA GLU A 182 7.95 -7.38 16.71
C GLU A 182 7.33 -6.14 17.34
N ILE A 183 6.06 -6.24 17.72
CA ILE A 183 5.35 -5.26 18.55
C ILE A 183 4.55 -6.04 19.59
N ARG A 184 4.93 -5.90 20.87
CA ARG A 184 4.21 -6.46 22.03
C ARG A 184 3.86 -7.95 21.88
N GLY A 185 4.85 -8.77 21.48
CA GLY A 185 4.70 -10.21 21.27
C GLY A 185 4.15 -10.62 19.90
N VAL A 186 3.75 -9.68 19.07
CA VAL A 186 3.30 -9.96 17.70
C VAL A 186 4.44 -9.71 16.71
N SER A 187 4.97 -10.78 16.12
CA SER A 187 6.04 -10.68 15.14
C SER A 187 5.59 -9.97 13.84
N ARG A 188 6.56 -9.44 13.12
CA ARG A 188 6.43 -8.93 11.76
C ARG A 188 7.41 -9.64 10.85
N ILE A 189 6.99 -9.98 9.64
CA ILE A 189 7.78 -10.87 8.76
C ILE A 189 8.18 -10.24 7.44
N LEU A 190 7.55 -9.14 7.04
CA LEU A 190 7.81 -8.44 5.77
C LEU A 190 8.67 -7.18 6.03
N THR A 191 9.81 -7.36 6.69
CA THR A 191 10.64 -6.30 7.30
C THR A 191 12.00 -6.10 6.63
N SER A 192 12.24 -6.73 5.48
CA SER A 192 13.44 -6.57 4.66
C SER A 192 13.16 -6.96 3.21
N ALA A 193 14.05 -6.55 2.29
CA ALA A 193 13.99 -6.96 0.89
C ALA A 193 14.04 -8.49 0.73
N ASP A 194 14.90 -9.18 1.51
CA ASP A 194 14.98 -10.64 1.50
C ASP A 194 13.68 -11.30 1.95
N ALA A 195 13.03 -10.75 2.97
CA ALA A 195 11.75 -11.26 3.46
C ALA A 195 10.64 -11.05 2.42
N MET A 196 10.61 -9.91 1.73
CA MET A 196 9.67 -9.65 0.64
C MET A 196 9.90 -10.60 -0.53
N GLU A 197 11.15 -10.85 -0.91
CA GLU A 197 11.49 -11.81 -1.97
C GLU A 197 11.09 -13.24 -1.57
N ARG A 198 11.34 -13.65 -0.33
CA ARG A 198 10.83 -14.93 0.21
C ARG A 198 9.31 -15.02 0.08
N ALA A 199 8.59 -13.96 0.47
CA ALA A 199 7.12 -13.95 0.47
C ALA A 199 6.53 -14.14 -0.94
N VAL A 200 7.06 -13.47 -1.97
CA VAL A 200 6.57 -13.62 -3.35
C VAL A 200 6.96 -14.94 -4.00
N ASN A 201 7.91 -15.66 -3.41
CA ASN A 201 8.36 -16.96 -3.88
C ASN A 201 7.75 -18.15 -3.11
N LEU A 202 6.90 -17.94 -2.09
CA LEU A 202 6.16 -19.02 -1.40
C LEU A 202 5.24 -19.76 -2.37
N VAL A 203 4.54 -19.03 -3.23
CA VAL A 203 3.71 -19.57 -4.31
C VAL A 203 4.07 -18.78 -5.58
N PRO A 204 5.06 -19.27 -6.36
CA PRO A 204 5.53 -18.54 -7.55
C PRO A 204 4.43 -18.35 -8.59
N SER A 205 4.24 -17.12 -9.03
CA SER A 205 3.24 -16.74 -10.03
C SER A 205 3.61 -15.41 -10.66
N PRO A 206 3.34 -15.19 -11.95
CA PRO A 206 3.51 -13.87 -12.56
C PRO A 206 2.52 -12.82 -12.01
N ASN A 207 1.43 -13.28 -11.37
CA ASN A 207 0.44 -12.41 -10.77
C ASN A 207 0.77 -12.06 -9.29
N MET A 208 1.72 -12.79 -8.68
CA MET A 208 2.18 -12.51 -7.31
C MET A 208 3.39 -11.57 -7.34
N GLY A 209 3.26 -10.42 -6.69
CA GLY A 209 4.32 -9.43 -6.60
C GLY A 209 4.16 -8.55 -5.37
N ILE A 210 4.88 -7.45 -5.35
CA ILE A 210 4.93 -6.53 -4.22
C ILE A 210 4.27 -5.19 -4.55
N THR A 211 3.82 -4.51 -3.49
CA THR A 211 3.73 -3.06 -3.47
C THR A 211 5.11 -2.51 -3.12
N MET A 212 5.75 -1.84 -4.07
CA MET A 212 7.01 -1.15 -3.83
C MET A 212 6.72 0.15 -3.06
N CYS A 213 6.57 0.02 -1.74
CA CYS A 213 6.37 1.13 -0.83
C CYS A 213 7.74 1.72 -0.44
N GLN A 214 8.22 2.73 -1.18
CA GLN A 214 9.56 3.27 -1.06
C GLN A 214 9.92 3.67 0.37
N GLY A 215 9.01 4.37 1.06
CA GLY A 215 9.25 4.78 2.45
C GLY A 215 9.39 3.61 3.43
N SER A 216 8.66 2.49 3.23
CA SER A 216 8.85 1.29 4.05
C SER A 216 10.22 0.64 3.78
N PHE A 217 10.65 0.53 2.52
CA PHE A 217 11.99 0.02 2.19
C PHE A 217 13.10 0.94 2.73
N GLN A 218 12.92 2.26 2.67
CA GLN A 218 13.85 3.22 3.28
C GLN A 218 13.94 3.01 4.81
N ALA A 219 12.79 2.89 5.50
CA ALA A 219 12.78 2.66 6.95
C ALA A 219 13.40 1.30 7.35
N MET A 220 13.37 0.28 6.47
CA MET A 220 14.12 -0.97 6.64
C MET A 220 15.64 -0.78 6.56
N GLY A 221 16.12 0.34 6.01
CA GLY A 221 17.53 0.59 5.74
C GLY A 221 17.99 0.06 4.38
N GLU A 222 17.07 -0.23 3.47
CA GLU A 222 17.35 -0.72 2.13
C GLU A 222 17.64 0.44 1.16
N ASP A 223 18.49 0.19 0.16
CA ASP A 223 18.60 1.08 -0.98
C ASP A 223 17.39 0.92 -1.90
N VAL A 224 16.53 1.94 -1.91
CA VAL A 224 15.26 1.91 -2.66
C VAL A 224 15.49 1.70 -4.15
N VAL A 225 16.53 2.34 -4.73
CA VAL A 225 16.84 2.25 -6.16
C VAL A 225 17.31 0.84 -6.54
N GLU A 226 18.14 0.24 -5.71
CA GLU A 226 18.57 -1.16 -5.89
C GLU A 226 17.41 -2.14 -5.67
N CYS A 227 16.53 -1.89 -4.71
CA CYS A 227 15.33 -2.69 -4.52
C CYS A 227 14.38 -2.64 -5.75
N ILE A 228 14.20 -1.47 -6.37
CA ILE A 228 13.43 -1.36 -7.62
C ILE A 228 14.02 -2.27 -8.71
N ARG A 229 15.34 -2.25 -8.89
CA ARG A 229 16.01 -3.12 -9.87
C ARG A 229 15.92 -4.60 -9.51
N ARG A 230 16.08 -4.93 -8.22
CA ARG A 230 16.01 -6.30 -7.71
C ARG A 230 14.64 -6.94 -7.94
N PHE A 231 13.57 -6.22 -7.62
CA PHE A 231 12.21 -6.75 -7.75
C PHE A 231 11.70 -6.72 -9.19
N GLY A 232 12.13 -5.78 -10.01
CA GLY A 232 11.86 -5.77 -11.45
C GLY A 232 10.38 -6.00 -11.79
N ASP A 233 10.10 -7.06 -12.54
CA ASP A 233 8.76 -7.47 -12.97
C ASP A 233 7.83 -7.96 -11.84
N ARG A 234 8.37 -8.14 -10.63
CA ARG A 234 7.59 -8.45 -9.43
C ARG A 234 6.98 -7.22 -8.77
N ILE A 235 7.22 -6.02 -9.27
CA ILE A 235 6.55 -4.81 -8.78
C ILE A 235 5.18 -4.71 -9.45
N ASN A 236 4.13 -4.95 -8.67
CA ASN A 236 2.74 -4.87 -9.15
C ASN A 236 2.07 -3.53 -8.88
N PHE A 237 2.56 -2.79 -7.87
CA PHE A 237 2.08 -1.46 -7.51
C PHE A 237 3.20 -0.63 -6.87
N VAL A 238 3.13 0.69 -6.94
CA VAL A 238 4.12 1.59 -6.35
C VAL A 238 3.46 2.61 -5.43
N HIS A 239 3.93 2.67 -4.18
CA HIS A 239 3.70 3.78 -3.26
C HIS A 239 4.93 4.69 -3.28
N PHE A 240 4.77 5.83 -3.94
CA PHE A 240 5.81 6.84 -4.10
C PHE A 240 5.78 7.76 -2.88
N ARG A 241 6.67 7.57 -1.95
CA ARG A 241 6.89 8.37 -0.73
C ARG A 241 8.28 8.12 -0.16
N ASP A 242 8.72 8.93 0.77
CA ASP A 242 9.98 8.73 1.47
C ASP A 242 9.84 8.97 2.97
N THR A 243 10.74 8.38 3.74
CA THR A 243 10.83 8.54 5.19
C THR A 243 12.25 8.90 5.59
N ARG A 244 12.43 9.42 6.79
CA ARG A 244 13.74 9.71 7.37
C ARG A 244 13.87 9.05 8.73
N GLY A 245 14.93 8.32 8.93
CA GLY A 245 15.20 7.53 10.15
C GLY A 245 15.41 6.07 9.83
N ASP A 246 15.17 5.22 10.80
CA ASP A 246 15.29 3.76 10.69
C ASP A 246 14.00 3.07 11.17
N LYS A 247 13.94 1.74 11.08
CA LYS A 247 12.75 0.96 11.44
C LYS A 247 12.24 1.17 12.87
N TYR A 248 13.08 1.62 13.79
CA TYR A 248 12.70 1.85 15.19
C TYR A 248 12.24 3.28 15.45
N ARG A 249 12.71 4.24 14.63
CA ARG A 249 12.26 5.61 14.69
C ARG A 249 12.40 6.29 13.34
N PHE A 250 11.29 6.66 12.74
CA PHE A 250 11.23 7.40 11.48
C PHE A 250 10.03 8.34 11.43
N HIS A 251 10.11 9.31 10.55
CA HIS A 251 8.98 10.19 10.21
C HIS A 251 8.86 10.27 8.68
N GLU A 252 7.65 10.57 8.22
CA GLU A 252 7.41 10.87 6.81
C GLU A 252 8.09 12.18 6.40
N THR A 253 8.32 12.38 5.12
CA THR A 253 8.93 13.60 4.59
C THR A 253 8.09 14.18 3.46
N PHE A 254 8.40 15.40 3.04
CA PHE A 254 8.05 15.78 1.67
C PHE A 254 8.75 14.83 0.68
N HIS A 255 8.12 14.58 -0.45
CA HIS A 255 8.65 13.67 -1.48
C HIS A 255 9.99 14.13 -2.09
N ASP A 256 10.35 15.39 -1.93
CA ASP A 256 11.62 15.99 -2.34
C ASP A 256 12.62 16.20 -1.18
N ASN A 257 12.29 15.76 0.03
CA ASN A 257 13.08 16.07 1.24
C ASN A 257 13.55 14.83 2.01
N GLY A 258 13.33 13.64 1.50
CA GLY A 258 13.83 12.40 2.09
C GLY A 258 15.25 12.05 1.63
N PRO A 259 15.84 10.94 2.12
CA PRO A 259 17.17 10.49 1.73
C PRO A 259 17.21 9.79 0.37
N THR A 260 16.08 9.32 -0.16
CA THR A 260 16.02 8.60 -1.43
C THR A 260 16.20 9.57 -2.62
N ASP A 261 17.11 9.24 -3.56
CA ASP A 261 17.14 9.93 -4.86
C ASP A 261 15.89 9.55 -5.68
N MET A 262 14.84 10.35 -5.52
CA MET A 262 13.56 10.11 -6.17
C MET A 262 13.65 10.17 -7.70
N ALA A 263 14.56 10.97 -8.24
CA ALA A 263 14.80 11.03 -9.69
C ALA A 263 15.46 9.74 -10.17
N ALA A 264 16.42 9.19 -9.42
CA ALA A 264 17.01 7.89 -9.72
C ALA A 264 15.99 6.75 -9.59
N ALA A 265 15.09 6.80 -8.60
CA ALA A 265 14.01 5.83 -8.43
C ALA A 265 13.07 5.81 -9.65
N VAL A 266 12.64 6.99 -10.14
CA VAL A 266 11.79 7.09 -11.33
C VAL A 266 12.51 6.57 -12.58
N ARG A 267 13.81 6.88 -12.74
CA ARG A 267 14.62 6.30 -13.82
C ARG A 267 14.74 4.78 -13.71
N ALA A 268 14.92 4.24 -12.49
CA ALA A 268 14.99 2.80 -12.28
C ALA A 268 13.68 2.10 -12.67
N TYR A 269 12.51 2.64 -12.33
CA TYR A 269 11.23 2.10 -12.80
C TYR A 269 11.13 2.09 -14.34
N ARG A 270 11.56 3.17 -15.00
CA ARG A 270 11.62 3.20 -16.47
C ARG A 270 12.55 2.11 -17.02
N ASP A 271 13.74 1.99 -16.43
CA ASP A 271 14.80 1.10 -16.93
C ASP A 271 14.44 -0.38 -16.78
N ILE A 272 13.64 -0.75 -15.78
CA ILE A 272 13.07 -2.10 -15.64
C ILE A 272 11.82 -2.32 -16.50
N GLY A 273 11.35 -1.31 -17.24
CA GLY A 273 10.14 -1.40 -18.06
C GLY A 273 8.84 -1.45 -17.25
N TYR A 274 8.78 -0.79 -16.11
CA TYR A 274 7.55 -0.76 -15.31
C TYR A 274 6.48 0.12 -15.95
N HIS A 275 5.34 -0.47 -16.29
CA HIS A 275 4.18 0.18 -16.92
C HIS A 275 2.94 0.22 -16.01
N GLY A 276 3.09 -0.15 -14.76
CA GLY A 276 2.02 -0.23 -13.78
C GLY A 276 1.58 1.12 -13.21
N TYR A 277 0.81 1.02 -12.14
CA TYR A 277 0.27 2.18 -11.42
C TYR A 277 1.23 2.64 -10.34
N VAL A 278 1.37 3.96 -10.22
CA VAL A 278 2.11 4.63 -9.14
C VAL A 278 1.21 5.67 -8.50
N ARG A 279 1.11 5.66 -7.19
CA ARG A 279 0.44 6.71 -6.43
C ARG A 279 1.38 7.35 -5.42
N VAL A 280 1.17 8.64 -5.17
CA VAL A 280 1.79 9.29 -4.02
C VAL A 280 1.16 8.74 -2.74
N ASP A 281 1.99 8.50 -1.73
CA ASP A 281 1.56 7.95 -0.46
C ASP A 281 2.11 8.82 0.67
N HIS A 282 1.42 8.88 1.79
CA HIS A 282 1.69 9.69 2.97
C HIS A 282 2.36 11.03 2.68
N VAL A 283 1.58 12.08 2.64
CA VAL A 283 2.00 13.44 2.38
C VAL A 283 1.96 14.28 3.66
N PRO A 284 2.76 15.37 3.75
CA PRO A 284 2.65 16.32 4.84
C PRO A 284 1.30 17.05 4.85
N ALA A 285 0.76 17.30 6.04
CA ALA A 285 -0.32 18.25 6.23
C ALA A 285 0.24 19.67 6.09
N MET A 286 -0.28 20.41 5.11
CA MET A 286 0.15 21.77 4.78
C MET A 286 -0.65 22.82 5.57
N ALA A 287 -0.19 24.07 5.53
CA ALA A 287 -0.89 25.16 6.19
C ALA A 287 -2.36 25.26 5.76
N GLY A 288 -3.27 25.26 6.73
CA GLY A 288 -4.72 25.32 6.50
C GLY A 288 -5.40 23.97 6.27
N GLU A 289 -4.65 22.86 6.34
CA GLU A 289 -5.22 21.53 6.36
C GLU A 289 -5.50 21.08 7.80
N ASP A 290 -6.58 20.34 7.98
CA ASP A 290 -6.86 19.62 9.22
C ASP A 290 -6.19 18.24 9.21
N ALA A 291 -6.16 17.60 10.35
CA ALA A 291 -5.60 16.25 10.52
C ALA A 291 -6.68 15.14 10.39
N GLU A 292 -7.77 15.41 9.69
CA GLU A 292 -8.89 14.46 9.57
C GLU A 292 -8.44 13.13 8.95
N HIS A 293 -7.53 13.21 7.97
CA HIS A 293 -6.91 12.05 7.34
C HIS A 293 -5.38 12.18 7.35
N PRO A 294 -4.71 11.84 8.47
CA PRO A 294 -3.26 11.95 8.59
C PRO A 294 -2.52 11.22 7.46
N GLY A 295 -1.57 11.90 6.82
CA GLY A 295 -0.84 11.37 5.66
C GLY A 295 -1.57 11.49 4.32
N TYR A 296 -2.83 11.95 4.31
CA TYR A 296 -3.63 12.04 3.09
C TYR A 296 -4.22 13.45 2.84
N GLY A 297 -3.55 14.48 3.35
CA GLY A 297 -3.93 15.88 3.13
C GLY A 297 -3.95 16.24 1.63
N SER A 298 -4.98 16.96 1.19
CA SER A 298 -5.19 17.22 -0.23
C SER A 298 -4.14 18.16 -0.82
N VAL A 299 -3.68 19.16 -0.05
CA VAL A 299 -2.66 20.13 -0.53
C VAL A 299 -1.29 19.47 -0.61
N GLY A 300 -0.94 18.65 0.39
CA GLY A 300 0.28 17.85 0.35
C GLY A 300 0.30 16.92 -0.87
N ARG A 301 -0.85 16.31 -1.23
CA ARG A 301 -0.97 15.47 -2.43
C ARG A 301 -0.81 16.26 -3.73
N LEU A 302 -1.32 17.48 -3.82
CA LEU A 302 -1.08 18.35 -4.98
C LEU A 302 0.40 18.56 -5.26
N PHE A 303 1.18 18.88 -4.21
CA PHE A 303 2.63 19.00 -4.32
C PHE A 303 3.28 17.69 -4.76
N ALA A 304 2.96 16.59 -4.10
CA ALA A 304 3.58 15.28 -4.36
C ALA A 304 3.28 14.75 -5.76
N ILE A 305 2.02 14.89 -6.24
CA ILE A 305 1.62 14.50 -7.59
C ILE A 305 2.33 15.36 -8.64
N GLY A 306 2.41 16.68 -8.43
CA GLY A 306 3.14 17.58 -9.33
C GLY A 306 4.63 17.23 -9.42
N TYR A 307 5.26 16.93 -8.28
CA TYR A 307 6.66 16.50 -8.22
C TYR A 307 6.88 15.16 -8.95
N LEU A 308 6.07 14.14 -8.64
CA LEU A 308 6.11 12.85 -9.32
C LEU A 308 5.95 12.99 -10.83
N ARG A 309 4.96 13.75 -11.28
CA ARG A 309 4.70 14.00 -12.70
C ARG A 309 5.92 14.61 -13.38
N GLY A 310 6.50 15.68 -12.81
CA GLY A 310 7.69 16.30 -13.36
C GLY A 310 8.88 15.34 -13.49
N LEU A 311 9.09 14.46 -12.52
CA LEU A 311 10.10 13.43 -12.58
C LEU A 311 9.81 12.39 -13.67
N MET A 312 8.55 11.97 -13.83
CA MET A 312 8.14 11.01 -14.85
C MET A 312 8.25 11.60 -16.26
N GLU A 313 7.88 12.85 -16.46
CA GLU A 313 8.07 13.57 -17.73
C GLU A 313 9.56 13.69 -18.07
N MET A 314 10.37 14.11 -17.12
CA MET A 314 11.85 14.19 -17.28
C MET A 314 12.47 12.84 -17.64
N ALA A 315 11.97 11.76 -17.06
CA ALA A 315 12.44 10.41 -17.33
C ALA A 315 11.87 9.79 -18.62
N GLY A 316 10.85 10.41 -19.25
CA GLY A 316 10.15 9.83 -20.41
C GLY A 316 9.35 8.58 -20.06
N SER A 317 8.78 8.51 -18.86
CA SER A 317 8.09 7.33 -18.33
C SER A 317 6.60 7.56 -18.01
N LEU A 318 6.07 8.76 -18.21
CA LEU A 318 4.66 9.08 -18.03
C LEU A 318 3.83 8.47 -19.16
N GLU A 319 2.76 7.79 -18.79
CA GLU A 319 1.76 7.21 -19.71
C GLU A 319 0.38 7.80 -19.39
N ASP A 320 -0.39 8.10 -20.44
CA ASP A 320 -1.76 8.64 -20.31
C ASP A 320 -2.80 7.59 -19.86
#